data_3a4039fbb94ac0f750f2db415c509e3f
#
_entry.id   3a4039fbb94ac0f750f2db415c509e3f
#
_cell.length_a   1.000
_cell.length_b   1.000
_cell.length_c   1.000
_cell.angle_alpha   90.00
_cell.angle_beta   90.00
_cell.angle_gamma   90.00
#
_symmetry.space_group_name_H-M   'P 1'
#
loop_
_entity.id
_entity.type
_entity.pdbx_description
1 polymer ?
#
loop_
_entity_poly.entity_id
_entity_poly.type
_entity_poly.pdbx_seq_one_letter_code
_entity_poly.pdbx_strand_id
1 'polypeptide(L)'
;VDIEGVTFNYEPGDVPKATAYKCDPWDEQYDIEYEYWEEMETNVNGESIPVKYWYSDESKNNALAQDKKITTFEDGKTYMYSLSLKARDGNTFAANSKVVVNGTNVNNANITNTGTGLFVVAVRTIKPETVQLQNISIVEINNATISFKVGDKPVFTGKTAENVPYIYQSEFWSTDG
;
A
#
# COMPACT_ATOMS: atom_id res chain seq x y z
N VAL A 1 -15.59 12.21 -5.37
CA VAL A 1 -14.15 12.40 -5.57
C VAL A 1 -13.51 11.03 -5.67
N ASP A 2 -12.76 10.78 -6.74
CA ASP A 2 -12.14 9.48 -6.99
C ASP A 2 -10.65 9.68 -7.29
N ILE A 3 -9.80 9.09 -6.44
CA ILE A 3 -8.34 9.23 -6.46
C ILE A 3 -7.72 7.84 -6.65
N GLU A 4 -6.83 7.71 -7.61
CA GLU A 4 -6.17 6.48 -7.98
C GLU A 4 -4.63 6.59 -7.88
N GLY A 5 -3.94 5.47 -8.04
CA GLY A 5 -2.49 5.36 -8.14
C GLY A 5 -1.72 5.55 -6.83
N VAL A 6 -2.42 5.67 -5.70
CA VAL A 6 -1.74 5.79 -4.41
C VAL A 6 -0.96 4.51 -4.10
N THR A 7 0.34 4.66 -3.87
CA THR A 7 1.22 3.54 -3.48
C THR A 7 1.20 3.35 -1.97
N PHE A 8 0.90 2.14 -1.52
CA PHE A 8 0.93 1.73 -0.11
C PHE A 8 1.96 0.63 0.18
N ASN A 9 2.54 0.04 -0.85
CA ASN A 9 3.54 -1.01 -0.73
C ASN A 9 4.93 -0.39 -0.70
N TYR A 10 5.43 -0.16 0.49
CA TYR A 10 6.77 0.35 0.75
C TYR A 10 7.56 -0.65 1.59
N GLU A 11 8.84 -0.78 1.28
CA GLU A 11 9.81 -1.54 2.06
C GLU A 11 10.64 -0.59 2.95
N PRO A 12 11.27 -1.08 4.02
CA PRO A 12 12.22 -0.29 4.79
C PRO A 12 13.35 0.25 3.92
N GLY A 13 13.60 1.56 4.01
CA GLY A 13 14.58 2.28 3.17
C GLY A 13 13.96 3.00 1.97
N ASP A 14 12.72 2.71 1.59
CA ASP A 14 12.03 3.43 0.54
C ASP A 14 11.77 4.90 0.92
N VAL A 15 11.84 5.77 -0.08
CA VAL A 15 11.53 7.20 0.06
C VAL A 15 10.05 7.43 -0.24
N PRO A 16 9.31 8.20 0.59
CA PRO A 16 7.94 8.59 0.27
C PRO A 16 7.85 9.32 -1.07
N LYS A 17 6.79 9.06 -1.83
CA LYS A 17 6.55 9.67 -3.15
C LYS A 17 5.10 10.11 -3.27
N ALA A 18 4.89 11.19 -4.04
CA ALA A 18 3.58 11.58 -4.52
C ALA A 18 3.19 10.66 -5.69
N THR A 19 2.11 9.93 -5.54
CA THR A 19 1.67 8.94 -6.54
C THR A 19 0.20 9.06 -6.89
N ALA A 20 -0.58 9.79 -6.09
CA ALA A 20 -2.00 9.98 -6.30
C ALA A 20 -2.30 10.77 -7.57
N TYR A 21 -3.33 10.37 -8.29
CA TYR A 21 -3.90 11.15 -9.39
C TYR A 21 -5.43 11.04 -9.38
N LYS A 22 -6.11 11.98 -10.04
CA LYS A 22 -7.56 11.95 -10.20
C LYS A 22 -7.92 10.83 -11.19
N CYS A 23 -8.90 9.99 -10.85
CA CYS A 23 -9.38 8.92 -11.73
C CYS A 23 -9.87 9.49 -13.07
N ASP A 24 -10.59 10.61 -13.04
CA ASP A 24 -10.89 11.41 -14.24
C ASP A 24 -9.89 12.58 -14.34
N PRO A 25 -8.90 12.51 -15.24
CA PRO A 25 -7.92 13.59 -15.42
C PRO A 25 -8.54 14.88 -16.00
N TRP A 26 -9.74 14.79 -16.59
CA TRP A 26 -10.48 15.90 -17.16
C TRP A 26 -11.44 16.58 -16.16
N ASP A 27 -11.56 16.03 -14.93
CA ASP A 27 -12.30 16.69 -13.86
C ASP A 27 -11.55 17.95 -13.42
N GLU A 28 -12.08 19.11 -13.87
CA GLU A 28 -11.50 20.42 -13.58
C GLU A 28 -12.08 21.07 -12.30
N GLN A 29 -12.89 20.37 -11.52
CA GLN A 29 -13.54 20.94 -10.35
C GLN A 29 -12.62 21.05 -9.13
N TYR A 30 -11.61 20.20 -9.04
CA TYR A 30 -10.66 20.18 -7.92
C TYR A 30 -9.25 19.73 -8.34
N ASP A 31 -8.29 19.96 -7.46
CA ASP A 31 -6.92 19.46 -7.56
C ASP A 31 -6.55 18.66 -6.31
N ILE A 32 -5.60 17.73 -6.45
CA ILE A 32 -4.87 17.17 -5.32
C ILE A 32 -3.87 18.26 -4.91
N GLU A 33 -4.09 18.84 -3.74
CA GLU A 33 -3.24 19.93 -3.24
C GLU A 33 -1.91 19.39 -2.75
N TYR A 34 -1.94 18.33 -1.93
CA TYR A 34 -0.79 17.56 -1.52
C TYR A 34 -1.19 16.21 -0.93
N GLU A 35 -0.25 15.28 -0.97
CA GLU A 35 -0.24 14.03 -0.22
C GLU A 35 0.69 14.19 0.98
N TYR A 36 0.42 13.45 2.08
CA TYR A 36 1.34 13.44 3.19
C TYR A 36 1.33 12.12 3.95
N TRP A 37 2.46 11.84 4.57
CA TRP A 37 2.67 10.72 5.47
C TRP A 37 2.98 11.23 6.86
N GLU A 38 2.50 10.52 7.87
CA GLU A 38 2.75 10.76 9.29
C GLU A 38 3.35 9.49 9.89
N GLU A 39 4.53 9.57 10.51
CA GLU A 39 5.05 8.50 11.36
C GLU A 39 4.34 8.57 12.69
N MET A 40 3.71 7.47 13.10
CA MET A 40 2.87 7.38 14.29
C MET A 40 3.61 6.67 15.41
N GLU A 41 3.56 7.24 16.61
CA GLU A 41 4.05 6.59 17.83
C GLU A 41 2.95 6.56 18.89
N THR A 42 3.03 5.57 19.79
CA THR A 42 2.13 5.48 20.93
C THR A 42 2.73 6.27 22.09
N ASN A 43 2.03 7.26 22.60
CA ASN A 43 2.45 8.05 23.74
C ASN A 43 2.26 7.27 25.06
N VAL A 44 2.67 7.87 26.17
CA VAL A 44 2.59 7.28 27.52
C VAL A 44 1.16 7.00 27.98
N ASN A 45 0.16 7.64 27.37
CA ASN A 45 -1.27 7.43 27.64
C ASN A 45 -1.90 6.36 26.75
N GLY A 46 -1.13 5.75 25.84
CA GLY A 46 -1.61 4.76 24.88
C GLY A 46 -2.27 5.37 23.63
N GLU A 47 -2.15 6.67 23.40
CA GLU A 47 -2.69 7.35 22.22
C GLU A 47 -1.69 7.32 21.07
N SER A 48 -2.18 7.08 19.85
CA SER A 48 -1.36 7.18 18.63
C SER A 48 -1.24 8.64 18.21
N ILE A 49 -0.01 9.15 18.20
CA ILE A 49 0.29 10.55 17.87
C ILE A 49 1.31 10.61 16.72
N PRO A 50 1.21 11.59 15.80
CA PRO A 50 2.20 11.80 14.78
C PRO A 50 3.46 12.44 15.36
N VAL A 51 4.62 11.93 14.94
CA VAL A 51 5.94 12.39 15.45
C VAL A 51 6.85 12.92 14.35
N LYS A 52 6.70 12.41 13.10
CA LYS A 52 7.39 12.90 11.91
C LYS A 52 6.41 12.99 10.74
N TYR A 53 6.81 13.76 9.72
CA TYR A 53 5.97 14.06 8.56
C TYR A 53 6.76 14.04 7.25
N TRP A 54 6.06 13.77 6.18
CA TRP A 54 6.47 14.04 4.81
C TRP A 54 5.29 14.62 4.04
N TYR A 55 5.55 15.64 3.24
CA TYR A 55 4.57 16.28 2.35
C TYR A 55 5.07 16.24 0.91
N SER A 56 4.17 15.99 -0.05
CA SER A 56 4.47 16.16 -1.47
C SER A 56 4.63 17.64 -1.87
N ASP A 57 4.05 18.56 -1.09
CA ASP A 57 4.30 19.99 -1.20
C ASP A 57 5.68 20.31 -0.62
N GLU A 58 6.60 20.73 -1.50
CA GLU A 58 7.98 21.06 -1.13
C GLU A 58 8.06 22.17 -0.08
N SER A 59 7.18 23.18 -0.15
CA SER A 59 7.20 24.31 0.79
C SER A 59 6.86 23.85 2.21
N LYS A 60 5.84 23.00 2.34
CA LYS A 60 5.47 22.37 3.61
C LYS A 60 6.58 21.44 4.12
N ASN A 61 7.10 20.60 3.23
CA ASN A 61 8.15 19.65 3.59
C ASN A 61 9.45 20.36 4.01
N ASN A 62 9.82 21.46 3.35
CA ASN A 62 11.00 22.26 3.69
C ASN A 62 10.85 23.05 4.98
N ALA A 63 9.63 23.41 5.37
CA ALA A 63 9.34 24.09 6.63
C ALA A 63 9.50 23.19 7.86
N LEU A 64 9.53 21.86 7.70
CA LEU A 64 9.73 20.92 8.81
C LEU A 64 11.16 21.02 9.35
N ALA A 65 11.32 20.94 10.67
CA ALA A 65 12.61 20.70 11.29
C ALA A 65 13.16 19.32 10.85
N GLN A 66 14.48 19.18 10.74
CA GLN A 66 15.11 17.99 10.17
C GLN A 66 14.74 16.70 10.94
N ASP A 67 14.65 16.79 12.26
CA ASP A 67 14.26 15.69 13.15
C ASP A 67 12.76 15.32 13.04
N LYS A 68 11.97 16.15 12.35
CA LYS A 68 10.54 15.94 12.10
C LYS A 68 10.22 15.45 10.69
N LYS A 69 11.25 15.19 9.87
CA LYS A 69 11.06 14.70 8.50
C LYS A 69 11.10 13.19 8.42
N ILE A 70 10.16 12.62 7.67
CA ILE A 70 10.28 11.27 7.14
C ILE A 70 11.13 11.38 5.88
N THR A 71 12.34 10.86 5.92
CA THR A 71 13.25 10.78 4.76
C THR A 71 13.14 9.44 4.06
N THR A 72 12.94 8.38 4.84
CA THR A 72 12.69 7.00 4.38
C THR A 72 11.72 6.33 5.33
N PHE A 73 11.03 5.30 4.85
CA PHE A 73 10.26 4.41 5.72
C PHE A 73 11.22 3.50 6.50
N GLU A 74 11.02 3.39 7.80
CA GLU A 74 11.85 2.59 8.71
C GLU A 74 11.17 1.26 9.05
N ASP A 75 11.99 0.23 9.30
CA ASP A 75 11.51 -1.11 9.66
C ASP A 75 10.65 -1.09 10.92
N GLY A 76 9.48 -1.71 10.87
CA GLY A 76 8.58 -1.87 12.00
C GLY A 76 7.89 -0.58 12.49
N LYS A 77 8.17 0.58 11.89
CA LYS A 77 7.47 1.83 12.21
C LYS A 77 6.10 1.88 11.56
N THR A 78 5.17 2.57 12.17
CA THR A 78 3.80 2.75 11.67
C THR A 78 3.66 4.09 10.97
N TYR A 79 3.12 4.08 9.75
CA TYR A 79 2.90 5.29 8.96
C TYR A 79 1.44 5.40 8.54
N MET A 80 0.91 6.61 8.58
CA MET A 80 -0.45 6.92 8.17
C MET A 80 -0.43 7.83 6.95
N TYR A 81 -1.13 7.42 5.90
CA TYR A 81 -1.29 8.20 4.67
C TYR A 81 -2.54 9.07 4.72
N SER A 82 -2.41 10.28 4.25
CA SER A 82 -3.48 11.27 4.15
C SER A 82 -3.29 12.15 2.92
N LEU A 83 -4.34 12.86 2.49
CA LEU A 83 -4.26 13.77 1.36
C LEU A 83 -5.15 15.01 1.56
N SER A 84 -4.79 16.10 0.89
CA SER A 84 -5.55 17.33 0.83
C SER A 84 -5.98 17.60 -0.61
N LEU A 85 -7.25 17.93 -0.77
CA LEU A 85 -7.84 18.32 -2.04
C LEU A 85 -8.30 19.77 -1.95
N LYS A 86 -8.18 20.50 -3.05
CA LYS A 86 -8.60 21.90 -3.16
C LYS A 86 -9.56 22.07 -4.33
N ALA A 87 -10.72 22.66 -4.06
CA ALA A 87 -11.64 23.04 -5.11
C ALA A 87 -11.05 24.18 -5.94
N ARG A 88 -11.17 24.10 -7.26
CA ARG A 88 -10.79 25.20 -8.17
C ARG A 88 -11.79 26.34 -8.08
N ASP A 89 -11.36 27.51 -8.56
CA ASP A 89 -12.16 28.73 -8.52
C ASP A 89 -13.60 28.51 -9.06
N GLY A 90 -14.57 28.97 -8.28
CA GLY A 90 -15.99 28.82 -8.58
C GLY A 90 -16.61 27.48 -8.18
N ASN A 91 -15.82 26.55 -7.66
CA ASN A 91 -16.29 25.24 -7.19
C ASN A 91 -16.24 25.11 -5.66
N THR A 92 -17.05 24.21 -5.13
CA THR A 92 -17.02 23.81 -3.71
C THR A 92 -17.34 22.34 -3.58
N PHE A 93 -16.78 21.69 -2.56
CA PHE A 93 -17.15 20.32 -2.20
C PHE A 93 -18.51 20.31 -1.50
N ALA A 94 -19.42 19.44 -1.92
CA ALA A 94 -20.70 19.24 -1.26
C ALA A 94 -20.50 18.74 0.18
N ALA A 95 -21.38 19.10 1.10
CA ALA A 95 -21.26 18.74 2.52
C ALA A 95 -21.17 17.24 2.78
N ASN A 96 -21.69 16.41 1.87
CA ASN A 96 -21.67 14.95 1.94
C ASN A 96 -20.77 14.33 0.87
N SER A 97 -19.72 15.04 0.44
CA SER A 97 -18.75 14.53 -0.53
C SER A 97 -18.18 13.20 -0.07
N LYS A 98 -18.23 12.21 -0.95
CA LYS A 98 -17.59 10.91 -0.76
C LYS A 98 -16.22 10.92 -1.43
N VAL A 99 -15.28 10.25 -0.81
CA VAL A 99 -13.93 10.06 -1.36
C VAL A 99 -13.66 8.57 -1.51
N VAL A 100 -13.19 8.20 -2.68
CA VAL A 100 -12.70 6.87 -3.02
C VAL A 100 -11.20 6.98 -3.28
N VAL A 101 -10.42 6.08 -2.73
CA VAL A 101 -8.97 6.00 -2.98
C VAL A 101 -8.62 4.58 -3.38
N ASN A 102 -8.05 4.41 -4.56
CA ASN A 102 -7.75 3.08 -5.15
C ASN A 102 -8.97 2.15 -5.08
N GLY A 103 -10.14 2.63 -5.51
CA GLY A 103 -11.39 1.87 -5.52
C GLY A 103 -12.01 1.62 -4.13
N THR A 104 -11.43 2.12 -3.04
CA THR A 104 -11.92 1.92 -1.68
C THR A 104 -12.53 3.20 -1.12
N ASN A 105 -13.78 3.11 -0.61
CA ASN A 105 -14.41 4.24 0.05
C ASN A 105 -13.70 4.61 1.36
N VAL A 106 -13.37 5.89 1.52
CA VAL A 106 -12.86 6.42 2.78
C VAL A 106 -14.00 6.62 3.76
N ASN A 107 -13.76 6.31 5.04
CA ASN A 107 -14.74 6.56 6.09
C ASN A 107 -15.02 8.07 6.24
N ASN A 108 -16.29 8.46 6.25
CA ASN A 108 -16.70 9.87 6.37
C ASN A 108 -16.15 10.54 7.64
N ALA A 109 -15.91 9.79 8.73
CA ALA A 109 -15.28 10.31 9.94
C ALA A 109 -13.85 10.82 9.72
N ASN A 110 -13.20 10.37 8.65
CA ASN A 110 -11.84 10.73 8.26
C ASN A 110 -11.82 11.87 7.23
N ILE A 111 -12.96 12.48 6.93
CA ILE A 111 -13.09 13.53 5.92
C ILE A 111 -13.51 14.83 6.62
N THR A 112 -12.66 15.86 6.51
CA THR A 112 -12.99 17.22 6.95
C THR A 112 -13.22 18.09 5.72
N ASN A 113 -14.44 18.60 5.55
CA ASN A 113 -14.84 19.44 4.44
C ASN A 113 -15.01 20.90 4.89
N THR A 114 -14.25 21.81 4.27
CA THR A 114 -14.30 23.26 4.52
C THR A 114 -15.04 24.02 3.40
N GLY A 115 -15.64 23.31 2.46
CA GLY A 115 -16.24 23.87 1.25
C GLY A 115 -15.21 23.97 0.12
N THR A 116 -14.15 24.73 0.26
CA THR A 116 -13.09 24.86 -0.75
C THR A 116 -11.94 23.89 -0.57
N GLY A 117 -11.82 23.26 0.61
CA GLY A 117 -10.82 22.23 0.93
C GLY A 117 -11.48 20.95 1.41
N LEU A 118 -10.89 19.81 1.10
CA LEU A 118 -11.30 18.50 1.58
C LEU A 118 -10.05 17.77 2.11
N PHE A 119 -9.95 17.65 3.42
CA PHE A 119 -8.88 16.93 4.09
C PHE A 119 -9.31 15.50 4.35
N VAL A 120 -8.56 14.55 3.83
CA VAL A 120 -8.83 13.12 3.92
C VAL A 120 -7.72 12.50 4.74
N VAL A 121 -7.99 12.24 6.01
CA VAL A 121 -7.00 11.73 6.97
C VAL A 121 -7.12 10.23 7.16
N ALA A 122 -6.04 9.59 7.54
CA ALA A 122 -6.02 8.15 7.86
C ALA A 122 -6.63 7.26 6.76
N VAL A 123 -6.34 7.58 5.49
CA VAL A 123 -6.80 6.78 4.33
C VAL A 123 -6.28 5.35 4.44
N ARG A 124 -5.01 5.21 4.83
CA ARG A 124 -4.34 3.93 5.01
C ARG A 124 -3.24 4.01 6.04
N THR A 125 -3.13 2.99 6.87
CA THR A 125 -1.98 2.76 7.74
C THR A 125 -1.14 1.63 7.15
N ILE A 126 0.19 1.82 7.11
CA ILE A 126 1.16 0.81 6.71
C ILE A 126 2.21 0.62 7.80
N LYS A 127 2.83 -0.54 7.79
CA LYS A 127 3.96 -0.88 8.65
C LYS A 127 4.99 -1.63 7.80
N PRO A 128 5.95 -0.93 7.18
CA PRO A 128 7.00 -1.57 6.42
C PRO A 128 7.81 -2.52 7.32
N GLU A 129 8.01 -3.73 6.85
CA GLU A 129 8.76 -4.75 7.59
C GLU A 129 9.78 -5.40 6.67
N THR A 130 10.98 -5.62 7.18
CA THR A 130 12.01 -6.36 6.45
C THR A 130 11.55 -7.81 6.28
N VAL A 131 11.37 -8.24 5.04
CA VAL A 131 11.05 -9.63 4.74
C VAL A 131 12.28 -10.47 5.07
N GLN A 132 12.18 -11.30 6.11
CA GLN A 132 13.21 -12.27 6.41
C GLN A 132 13.12 -13.42 5.39
N LEU A 133 14.08 -13.46 4.47
CA LEU A 133 14.19 -14.57 3.53
C LEU A 133 14.53 -15.85 4.30
N GLN A 134 13.66 -16.85 4.23
CA GLN A 134 13.95 -18.18 4.76
C GLN A 134 14.68 -19.00 3.71
N ASN A 135 15.83 -19.58 4.10
CA ASN A 135 16.51 -20.54 3.25
C ASN A 135 15.71 -21.86 3.21
N ILE A 136 15.19 -22.19 2.04
CA ILE A 136 14.54 -23.47 1.80
C ILE A 136 15.63 -24.50 1.48
N SER A 137 16.01 -25.28 2.47
CA SER A 137 17.06 -26.31 2.32
C SER A 137 16.51 -27.65 1.83
N ILE A 138 15.24 -27.92 2.05
CA ILE A 138 14.56 -29.17 1.65
C ILE A 138 13.23 -28.80 1.01
N VAL A 139 12.95 -29.37 -0.16
CA VAL A 139 11.66 -29.28 -0.84
C VAL A 139 11.07 -30.69 -0.90
N GLU A 140 9.95 -30.89 -0.24
CA GLU A 140 9.21 -32.15 -0.27
C GLU A 140 8.00 -32.03 -1.21
N ILE A 141 7.95 -32.91 -2.21
CA ILE A 141 6.78 -33.10 -3.08
C ILE A 141 6.24 -34.49 -2.80
N ASN A 142 5.07 -34.55 -2.22
CA ASN A 142 4.38 -35.78 -1.86
C ASN A 142 3.45 -36.27 -2.97
N ASN A 143 3.22 -37.57 -3.00
CA ASN A 143 2.25 -38.23 -3.90
C ASN A 143 2.54 -38.10 -5.41
N ALA A 144 3.75 -37.68 -5.80
CA ALA A 144 4.11 -37.67 -7.22
C ALA A 144 4.12 -39.10 -7.78
N THR A 145 3.37 -39.34 -8.85
CA THR A 145 3.37 -40.63 -9.54
C THR A 145 4.54 -40.66 -10.52
N ILE A 146 5.53 -41.52 -10.24
CA ILE A 146 6.77 -41.63 -11.02
C ILE A 146 6.96 -42.99 -11.69
N SER A 147 5.98 -43.91 -11.55
CA SER A 147 6.04 -45.26 -12.15
C SER A 147 4.85 -45.45 -13.08
N PHE A 148 5.16 -45.77 -14.33
CA PHE A 148 4.17 -46.00 -15.39
C PHE A 148 4.49 -47.28 -16.16
N LYS A 149 3.45 -47.92 -16.71
CA LYS A 149 3.57 -49.02 -17.66
C LYS A 149 3.43 -48.49 -19.09
N VAL A 150 3.93 -49.24 -20.07
CA VAL A 150 3.76 -48.89 -21.47
C VAL A 150 2.25 -48.80 -21.78
N GLY A 151 1.84 -47.66 -22.33
CA GLY A 151 0.45 -47.38 -22.66
C GLY A 151 -0.29 -46.55 -21.59
N ASP A 152 0.27 -46.34 -20.41
CA ASP A 152 -0.31 -45.45 -19.41
C ASP A 152 -0.23 -43.99 -19.89
N LYS A 153 -1.19 -43.16 -19.46
CA LYS A 153 -1.15 -41.72 -19.67
C LYS A 153 -0.47 -41.04 -18.48
N PRO A 154 0.36 -40.03 -18.71
CA PRO A 154 0.92 -39.24 -17.63
C PRO A 154 -0.18 -38.63 -16.74
N VAL A 155 0.02 -38.65 -15.45
CA VAL A 155 -0.86 -38.01 -14.46
C VAL A 155 -0.05 -37.07 -13.59
N PHE A 156 -0.68 -35.99 -13.11
CA PHE A 156 -0.08 -34.98 -12.27
C PHE A 156 -0.67 -35.12 -10.87
N THR A 157 0.13 -35.59 -9.93
CA THR A 157 -0.36 -35.95 -8.58
C THR A 157 0.49 -35.33 -7.46
N GLY A 158 1.60 -34.66 -7.81
CA GLY A 158 2.48 -34.02 -6.84
C GLY A 158 1.76 -32.96 -6.01
N LYS A 159 2.03 -32.92 -4.72
CA LYS A 159 1.52 -31.92 -3.77
C LYS A 159 2.63 -31.49 -2.81
N THR A 160 2.65 -30.24 -2.44
CA THR A 160 3.48 -29.77 -1.34
C THR A 160 3.00 -30.35 -0.01
N ALA A 161 3.89 -30.48 0.95
CA ALA A 161 3.51 -30.69 2.34
C ALA A 161 2.67 -29.50 2.87
N GLU A 162 1.93 -29.70 3.95
CA GLU A 162 1.21 -28.60 4.60
C GLU A 162 2.16 -27.67 5.33
N ASN A 163 1.83 -26.38 5.37
CA ASN A 163 2.58 -25.33 6.10
C ASN A 163 4.05 -25.14 5.67
N VAL A 164 4.36 -25.36 4.39
CA VAL A 164 5.69 -25.10 3.83
C VAL A 164 5.80 -23.70 3.22
N PRO A 165 6.98 -23.06 3.23
CA PRO A 165 7.19 -21.71 2.71
C PRO A 165 7.37 -21.64 1.18
N TYR A 166 6.86 -22.60 0.43
CA TYR A 166 6.90 -22.64 -1.03
C TYR A 166 5.61 -23.20 -1.58
N ILE A 167 5.34 -22.85 -2.82
CA ILE A 167 4.16 -23.31 -3.56
C ILE A 167 4.60 -24.23 -4.70
N TYR A 168 3.79 -25.25 -4.96
CA TYR A 168 3.89 -26.09 -6.14
C TYR A 168 3.34 -25.32 -7.33
N GLN A 169 4.17 -25.12 -8.35
CA GLN A 169 3.79 -24.30 -9.50
C GLN A 169 3.32 -25.14 -10.70
N SER A 170 4.05 -26.16 -11.05
CA SER A 170 3.69 -27.04 -12.19
C SER A 170 4.45 -28.37 -12.16
N GLU A 171 3.88 -29.33 -12.83
CA GLU A 171 4.46 -30.67 -13.08
C GLU A 171 4.47 -30.92 -14.60
N PHE A 172 5.52 -31.52 -15.10
CA PHE A 172 5.61 -31.84 -16.51
C PHE A 172 6.34 -33.16 -16.73
N TRP A 173 6.05 -33.79 -17.85
CA TRP A 173 6.73 -34.96 -18.34
C TRP A 173 7.42 -34.64 -19.67
N SER A 174 8.62 -35.12 -19.83
CA SER A 174 9.35 -35.05 -21.09
C SER A 174 9.76 -36.44 -21.56
N THR A 175 9.85 -36.66 -22.86
CA THR A 175 10.51 -37.80 -23.42
C THR A 175 11.98 -37.43 -23.69
N ASP A 176 12.90 -38.24 -23.21
CA ASP A 176 14.30 -38.11 -23.62
C ASP A 176 14.38 -38.45 -25.09
N GLY A 177 14.69 -37.41 -25.88
CA GLY A 177 14.99 -37.52 -27.29
C GLY A 177 16.47 -37.66 -27.54
#